data_23deeffa08203aa388add4c3608950ac
#
_entry.id   23deeffa08203aa388add4c3608950ac
#
_cell.length_a   1.000
_cell.length_b   1.000
_cell.length_c   1.000
_cell.angle_alpha   90.00
_cell.angle_beta   90.00
_cell.angle_gamma   90.00
#
_symmetry.space_group_name_H-M   'P 1'
#
loop_
_entity.id
_entity.type
_entity.pdbx_description
1 polymer ?
#
loop_
_entity_poly.entity_id
_entity_poly.type
_entity_poly.pdbx_seq_one_letter_code
_entity_poly.pdbx_strand_id
1 'polypeptide(L)'
;MVSCQSRIKYSLVAGLITIVIFAIFGGVGGTYEGGSIDAASNPVSLVMLIPVVLMLTVSTKTRNIYEGILVGLAAGTLVGLAAGLFTPAQVFSNDAANNAAVGFLVDGINNILPTCALVISVFGIMGVLSDAGMLNLIAEKILDSKMAGTAKGAELVCMMGIAFTTILLGGVTSASILTFGPILNKIGAARNIHPYRRANLLDGTANSLPAIIPFMSVFVFIGSALTGLSPVIVAGGTIYGFVLFFVFLGAVLTGWGCQKEE
;
A
#
# COMPACT_ATOMS: atom_id res chain seq x y z
N MET A 1 13.36 6.44 12.27
CA MET A 1 12.13 5.64 12.43
C MET A 1 10.97 6.59 12.52
N VAL A 2 10.11 6.65 11.51
CA VAL A 2 8.89 7.49 11.56
C VAL A 2 8.01 6.92 12.65
N SER A 3 7.64 7.73 13.66
CA SER A 3 6.79 7.23 14.72
C SER A 3 5.43 6.82 14.13
N CYS A 4 5.00 5.62 14.40
CA CYS A 4 3.72 5.06 13.94
C CYS A 4 2.54 5.98 14.27
N GLN A 5 2.63 6.71 15.37
CA GLN A 5 1.63 7.67 15.86
C GLN A 5 1.33 8.81 14.88
N SER A 6 2.30 9.26 14.10
CA SER A 6 2.07 10.38 13.17
C SER A 6 1.22 9.96 11.96
N ARG A 7 1.27 8.68 11.56
CA ARG A 7 0.48 8.12 10.45
C ARG A 7 -0.95 7.76 10.86
N ILE A 8 -1.11 7.26 12.08
CA ILE A 8 -2.40 6.80 12.61
C ILE A 8 -3.47 7.91 12.53
N LYS A 9 -3.10 9.17 12.72
CA LYS A 9 -4.05 10.30 12.66
C LYS A 9 -4.82 10.37 11.33
N TYR A 10 -4.12 10.27 10.21
CA TYR A 10 -4.74 10.35 8.88
C TYR A 10 -5.55 9.10 8.56
N SER A 11 -4.98 7.93 8.84
CA SER A 11 -5.65 6.64 8.59
C SER A 11 -6.89 6.46 9.47
N LEU A 12 -6.84 6.92 10.73
CA LEU A 12 -7.98 6.84 11.65
C LEU A 12 -9.13 7.74 11.19
N VAL A 13 -8.83 8.99 10.80
CA VAL A 13 -9.85 9.89 10.27
C VAL A 13 -10.44 9.34 8.98
N ALA A 14 -9.59 8.87 8.05
CA ALA A 14 -10.06 8.25 6.81
C ALA A 14 -10.91 7.01 7.09
N GLY A 15 -10.49 6.16 8.03
CA GLY A 15 -11.22 4.97 8.44
C GLY A 15 -12.59 5.29 9.04
N LEU A 16 -12.67 6.25 9.95
CA LEU A 16 -13.93 6.69 10.54
C LEU A 16 -14.91 7.23 9.48
N ILE A 17 -14.42 8.09 8.58
CA ILE A 17 -15.25 8.61 7.48
C ILE A 17 -15.73 7.47 6.59
N THR A 18 -14.86 6.52 6.27
CA THR A 18 -15.22 5.35 5.46
C THR A 18 -16.29 4.49 6.14
N ILE A 19 -16.16 4.24 7.44
CA ILE A 19 -17.17 3.50 8.22
C ILE A 19 -18.52 4.23 8.17
N VAL A 20 -18.54 5.54 8.35
CA VAL A 20 -19.77 6.34 8.27
C VAL A 20 -20.40 6.26 6.86
N ILE A 21 -19.58 6.36 5.80
CA ILE A 21 -20.06 6.22 4.42
C ILE A 21 -20.68 4.83 4.22
N PHE A 22 -20.01 3.76 4.65
CA PHE A 22 -20.57 2.41 4.56
C PHE A 22 -21.83 2.21 5.43
N ALA A 23 -21.91 2.85 6.58
CA ALA A 23 -23.09 2.77 7.44
C ALA A 23 -24.32 3.46 6.80
N ILE A 24 -24.11 4.53 6.01
CA ILE A 24 -25.18 5.29 5.38
C ILE A 24 -25.56 4.69 4.00
N PHE A 25 -24.55 4.34 3.21
CA PHE A 25 -24.74 3.93 1.81
C PHE A 25 -24.49 2.45 1.57
N GLY A 26 -23.85 1.74 2.51
CA GLY A 26 -23.68 0.28 2.46
C GLY A 26 -25.02 -0.38 2.75
N GLY A 27 -25.65 -0.96 1.73
CA GLY A 27 -26.95 -1.62 1.90
C GLY A 27 -26.88 -2.72 2.93
N VAL A 28 -27.60 -2.56 4.03
CA VAL A 28 -27.86 -3.64 4.98
C VAL A 28 -28.83 -4.60 4.30
N GLY A 29 -28.32 -5.74 3.81
CA GLY A 29 -29.16 -6.80 3.24
C GLY A 29 -29.38 -6.70 1.74
N GLY A 30 -28.40 -6.23 0.96
CA GLY A 30 -28.39 -6.45 -0.48
C GLY A 30 -28.46 -7.95 -0.76
N THR A 31 -29.48 -8.40 -1.50
CA THR A 31 -29.53 -9.76 -2.01
C THR A 31 -28.35 -9.96 -2.93
N TYR A 32 -27.34 -10.70 -2.45
CA TYR A 32 -26.22 -11.14 -3.25
C TYR A 32 -26.70 -12.26 -4.17
N GLU A 33 -26.92 -11.96 -5.44
CA GLU A 33 -27.34 -12.96 -6.44
C GLU A 33 -26.20 -13.91 -6.86
N GLY A 34 -25.06 -13.84 -6.23
CA GLY A 34 -23.85 -14.60 -6.55
C GLY A 34 -23.50 -15.68 -5.52
N GLY A 35 -24.29 -16.74 -5.45
CA GLY A 35 -23.96 -17.93 -4.66
C GLY A 35 -24.07 -17.74 -3.14
N SER A 36 -24.56 -18.75 -2.43
CA SER A 36 -24.70 -18.67 -0.97
C SER A 36 -23.34 -18.51 -0.29
N ILE A 37 -23.16 -17.44 0.47
CA ILE A 37 -22.03 -17.26 1.39
C ILE A 37 -21.89 -18.48 2.32
N ASP A 38 -22.99 -19.16 2.60
CA ASP A 38 -23.07 -20.36 3.43
C ASP A 38 -22.23 -21.54 2.89
N ALA A 39 -22.01 -21.65 1.57
CA ALA A 39 -21.20 -22.71 0.99
C ALA A 39 -19.69 -22.51 1.19
N ALA A 40 -19.26 -21.28 1.47
CA ALA A 40 -17.84 -20.93 1.68
C ALA A 40 -17.50 -20.69 3.15
N SER A 41 -18.47 -20.58 4.04
CA SER A 41 -18.22 -20.30 5.46
C SER A 41 -17.89 -21.59 6.22
N ASN A 42 -16.60 -21.90 6.28
CA ASN A 42 -16.10 -22.91 7.21
C ASN A 42 -15.72 -22.22 8.53
N PRO A 43 -16.48 -22.41 9.64
CA PRO A 43 -16.16 -21.77 10.91
C PRO A 43 -14.76 -22.16 11.44
N VAL A 44 -14.21 -23.28 10.99
CA VAL A 44 -12.84 -23.70 11.30
C VAL A 44 -11.82 -22.70 10.74
N SER A 45 -12.13 -21.96 9.68
CA SER A 45 -11.22 -20.94 9.13
C SER A 45 -10.96 -19.78 10.10
N LEU A 46 -11.81 -19.55 11.11
CA LEU A 46 -11.56 -18.58 12.18
C LEU A 46 -10.28 -18.88 12.99
N VAL A 47 -9.86 -20.15 13.01
CA VAL A 47 -8.61 -20.55 13.66
C VAL A 47 -7.40 -19.85 13.01
N MET A 48 -7.50 -19.42 11.75
CA MET A 48 -6.46 -18.66 11.05
C MET A 48 -6.28 -17.24 11.60
N LEU A 49 -7.13 -16.77 12.49
CA LEU A 49 -6.86 -15.53 13.23
C LEU A 49 -5.69 -15.68 14.23
N ILE A 50 -5.43 -16.89 14.72
CA ILE A 50 -4.33 -17.14 15.67
C ILE A 50 -2.98 -16.76 15.08
N PRO A 51 -2.57 -17.26 13.89
CA PRO A 51 -1.34 -16.82 13.21
C PRO A 51 -1.27 -15.30 12.99
N VAL A 52 -2.40 -14.66 12.65
CA VAL A 52 -2.44 -13.21 12.44
C VAL A 52 -2.14 -12.46 13.74
N VAL A 53 -2.78 -12.84 14.84
CA VAL A 53 -2.51 -12.25 16.17
C VAL A 53 -1.07 -12.49 16.59
N LEU A 54 -0.54 -13.69 16.35
CA LEU A 54 0.85 -14.05 16.65
C LEU A 54 1.82 -13.18 15.84
N MET A 55 1.61 -13.05 14.53
CA MET A 55 2.38 -12.19 13.62
C MET A 55 2.42 -10.73 14.13
N LEU A 56 1.26 -10.17 14.45
CA LEU A 56 1.16 -8.80 14.95
C LEU A 56 1.86 -8.65 16.30
N THR A 57 1.70 -9.62 17.19
CA THR A 57 2.32 -9.58 18.53
C THR A 57 3.85 -9.65 18.43
N VAL A 58 4.38 -10.55 17.63
CA VAL A 58 5.83 -10.67 17.42
C VAL A 58 6.37 -9.42 16.75
N SER A 59 5.74 -8.95 15.67
CA SER A 59 6.18 -7.76 14.94
C SER A 59 6.20 -6.51 15.83
N THR A 60 5.22 -6.34 16.73
CA THR A 60 5.18 -5.21 17.65
C THR A 60 6.20 -5.31 18.78
N LYS A 61 6.42 -6.52 19.33
CA LYS A 61 7.38 -6.75 20.41
C LYS A 61 8.83 -6.65 19.94
N THR A 62 9.15 -7.27 18.82
CA THR A 62 10.52 -7.26 18.26
C THR A 62 10.82 -5.98 17.50
N ARG A 63 9.80 -5.19 17.17
CA ARG A 63 9.89 -4.03 16.26
C ARG A 63 10.46 -4.39 14.89
N ASN A 64 10.35 -5.63 14.51
CA ASN A 64 10.84 -6.19 13.27
C ASN A 64 9.69 -6.89 12.54
N ILE A 65 9.24 -6.27 11.45
CA ILE A 65 8.13 -6.80 10.65
C ILE A 65 8.49 -8.12 9.98
N TYR A 66 9.76 -8.32 9.62
CA TYR A 66 10.21 -9.55 8.95
C TYR A 66 10.11 -10.77 9.88
N GLU A 67 10.50 -10.62 11.14
CA GLU A 67 10.32 -11.67 12.14
C GLU A 67 8.85 -12.01 12.36
N GLY A 68 8.01 -10.98 12.43
CA GLY A 68 6.56 -11.16 12.54
C GLY A 68 5.99 -11.94 11.37
N ILE A 69 6.35 -11.59 10.13
CA ILE A 69 5.88 -12.27 8.91
C ILE A 69 6.36 -13.72 8.88
N LEU A 70 7.62 -14.01 9.20
CA LEU A 70 8.15 -15.38 9.21
C LEU A 70 7.43 -16.26 10.24
N VAL A 71 7.23 -15.74 11.46
CA VAL A 71 6.49 -16.45 12.50
C VAL A 71 5.03 -16.63 12.11
N GLY A 72 4.39 -15.61 11.53
CA GLY A 72 3.02 -15.69 11.01
C GLY A 72 2.85 -16.72 9.91
N LEU A 73 3.79 -16.77 8.96
CA LEU A 73 3.80 -17.75 7.88
C LEU A 73 3.97 -19.19 8.42
N ALA A 74 4.95 -19.40 9.29
CA ALA A 74 5.18 -20.71 9.90
C ALA A 74 3.98 -21.17 10.74
N ALA A 75 3.46 -20.29 11.61
CA ALA A 75 2.29 -20.60 12.42
C ALA A 75 1.04 -20.81 11.56
N GLY A 76 0.83 -19.99 10.53
CA GLY A 76 -0.30 -20.14 9.59
C GLY A 76 -0.26 -21.46 8.84
N THR A 77 0.92 -21.85 8.38
CA THR A 77 1.10 -23.15 7.72
C THR A 77 0.79 -24.32 8.67
N LEU A 78 1.34 -24.29 9.89
CA LEU A 78 1.11 -25.34 10.88
C LEU A 78 -0.34 -25.41 11.33
N VAL A 79 -0.95 -24.29 11.65
CA VAL A 79 -2.35 -24.20 12.11
C VAL A 79 -3.30 -24.63 10.99
N GLY A 80 -3.07 -24.19 9.75
CA GLY A 80 -3.90 -24.53 8.63
C GLY A 80 -3.84 -26.02 8.25
N LEU A 81 -2.66 -26.64 8.33
CA LEU A 81 -2.48 -28.09 8.15
C LEU A 81 -3.16 -28.86 9.29
N ALA A 82 -2.99 -28.45 10.55
CA ALA A 82 -3.59 -29.10 11.71
C ALA A 82 -5.12 -28.99 11.70
N ALA A 83 -5.65 -27.86 11.22
CA ALA A 83 -7.08 -27.62 11.08
C ALA A 83 -7.70 -28.27 9.82
N GLY A 84 -6.88 -28.89 8.96
CA GLY A 84 -7.34 -29.51 7.71
C GLY A 84 -7.86 -28.51 6.67
N LEU A 85 -7.47 -27.24 6.77
CA LEU A 85 -7.89 -26.20 5.84
C LEU A 85 -7.20 -26.32 4.48
N PHE A 86 -6.01 -26.89 4.46
CA PHE A 86 -5.26 -27.21 3.24
C PHE A 86 -4.36 -28.42 3.46
N THR A 87 -3.94 -29.02 2.36
CA THR A 87 -3.09 -30.22 2.34
C THR A 87 -1.61 -29.86 2.24
N PRO A 88 -0.68 -30.72 2.67
CA PRO A 88 0.75 -30.50 2.46
C PRO A 88 1.12 -30.23 0.99
N ALA A 89 0.42 -30.87 0.04
CA ALA A 89 0.65 -30.67 -1.38
C ALA A 89 0.31 -29.25 -1.86
N GLN A 90 -0.65 -28.59 -1.22
CA GLN A 90 -0.98 -27.18 -1.49
C GLN A 90 0.06 -26.21 -0.91
N VAL A 91 0.80 -26.62 0.13
CA VAL A 91 1.90 -25.84 0.67
C VAL A 91 3.10 -25.88 -0.27
N PHE A 92 3.50 -27.11 -0.63
CA PHE A 92 4.62 -27.37 -1.53
C PHE A 92 4.48 -28.78 -2.11
N SER A 93 4.53 -28.90 -3.42
CA SER A 93 4.56 -30.17 -4.12
C SER A 93 5.33 -30.04 -5.44
N ASN A 94 5.64 -31.17 -6.04
CA ASN A 94 6.24 -31.22 -7.37
C ASN A 94 5.17 -31.68 -8.38
N ASP A 95 4.90 -30.88 -9.37
CA ASP A 95 4.06 -31.26 -10.52
C ASP A 95 4.92 -32.07 -11.49
N ALA A 96 4.71 -33.38 -11.48
CA ALA A 96 5.46 -34.31 -12.34
C ALA A 96 5.18 -34.10 -13.84
N ALA A 97 4.02 -33.53 -14.20
CA ALA A 97 3.66 -33.29 -15.60
C ALA A 97 4.45 -32.12 -16.20
N ASN A 98 4.69 -31.09 -15.42
CA ASN A 98 5.40 -29.88 -15.85
C ASN A 98 6.84 -29.79 -15.30
N ASN A 99 7.25 -30.79 -14.50
CA ASN A 99 8.53 -30.80 -13.77
C ASN A 99 8.82 -29.49 -13.02
N ALA A 100 7.79 -28.93 -12.40
CA ALA A 100 7.82 -27.65 -11.71
C ALA A 100 7.36 -27.79 -10.25
N ALA A 101 7.99 -27.05 -9.36
CA ALA A 101 7.52 -26.90 -8.00
C ALA A 101 6.24 -26.03 -7.99
N VAL A 102 5.23 -26.47 -7.24
CA VAL A 102 3.93 -25.80 -7.13
C VAL A 102 3.51 -25.72 -5.65
N GLY A 103 2.57 -24.86 -5.37
CA GLY A 103 2.05 -24.62 -4.03
C GLY A 103 2.21 -23.17 -3.60
N PHE A 104 1.48 -22.75 -2.56
CA PHE A 104 1.40 -21.33 -2.21
C PHE A 104 2.76 -20.69 -1.84
N LEU A 105 3.72 -21.47 -1.35
CA LEU A 105 5.07 -20.95 -1.10
C LEU A 105 5.80 -20.62 -2.40
N VAL A 106 5.67 -21.46 -3.40
CA VAL A 106 6.27 -21.28 -4.74
C VAL A 106 5.57 -20.11 -5.45
N ASP A 107 4.24 -20.09 -5.40
CA ASP A 107 3.44 -19.02 -5.99
C ASP A 107 3.76 -17.67 -5.36
N GLY A 108 3.95 -17.63 -4.04
CA GLY A 108 4.37 -16.42 -3.34
C GLY A 108 5.72 -15.89 -3.84
N ILE A 109 6.70 -16.78 -4.05
CA ILE A 109 8.00 -16.42 -4.61
C ILE A 109 7.86 -15.93 -6.06
N ASN A 110 7.15 -16.68 -6.88
CA ASN A 110 6.98 -16.35 -8.31
C ASN A 110 6.24 -15.01 -8.50
N ASN A 111 5.25 -14.74 -7.67
CA ASN A 111 4.49 -13.48 -7.73
C ASN A 111 5.30 -12.26 -7.31
N ILE A 112 6.31 -12.42 -6.43
CA ILE A 112 7.14 -11.28 -6.00
C ILE A 112 8.34 -11.01 -6.92
N LEU A 113 8.82 -12.00 -7.67
CA LEU A 113 9.99 -11.87 -8.54
C LEU A 113 9.91 -10.71 -9.54
N PRO A 114 8.79 -10.50 -10.27
CA PRO A 114 8.66 -9.36 -11.18
C PRO A 114 8.79 -8.02 -10.44
N THR A 115 8.23 -7.93 -9.23
CA THR A 115 8.33 -6.73 -8.39
C THR A 115 9.76 -6.49 -7.92
N CYS A 116 10.50 -7.54 -7.54
CA CYS A 116 11.92 -7.43 -7.18
C CYS A 116 12.76 -6.94 -8.38
N ALA A 117 12.54 -7.51 -9.57
CA ALA A 117 13.24 -7.10 -10.78
C ALA A 117 12.97 -5.62 -11.12
N LEU A 118 11.71 -5.18 -11.00
CA LEU A 118 11.31 -3.79 -11.19
C LEU A 118 12.00 -2.87 -10.18
N VAL A 119 12.00 -3.23 -8.90
CA VAL A 119 12.64 -2.43 -7.84
C VAL A 119 14.15 -2.30 -8.09
N ILE A 120 14.85 -3.38 -8.45
CA ILE A 120 16.28 -3.36 -8.77
C ILE A 120 16.53 -2.43 -9.97
N SER A 121 15.72 -2.52 -11.02
CA SER A 121 15.84 -1.67 -12.21
C SER A 121 15.61 -0.19 -11.87
N VAL A 122 14.60 0.12 -11.04
CA VAL A 122 14.31 1.48 -10.56
C VAL A 122 15.48 2.03 -9.75
N PHE A 123 16.06 1.23 -8.83
CA PHE A 123 17.23 1.66 -8.06
C PHE A 123 18.44 1.93 -8.97
N GLY A 124 18.66 1.09 -10.00
CA GLY A 124 19.72 1.31 -10.97
C GLY A 124 19.54 2.64 -11.71
N ILE A 125 18.35 2.90 -12.24
CA ILE A 125 18.02 4.16 -12.92
C ILE A 125 18.18 5.35 -11.97
N MET A 126 17.65 5.23 -10.73
CA MET A 126 17.74 6.31 -9.74
C MET A 126 19.17 6.59 -9.31
N GLY A 127 20.04 5.56 -9.24
CA GLY A 127 21.47 5.74 -9.00
C GLY A 127 22.09 6.60 -10.10
N VAL A 128 21.90 6.24 -11.36
CA VAL A 128 22.42 7.01 -12.50
C VAL A 128 21.89 8.45 -12.52
N LEU A 129 20.60 8.66 -12.29
CA LEU A 129 19.99 9.99 -12.24
C LEU A 129 20.53 10.83 -11.07
N SER A 130 20.80 10.20 -9.93
CA SER A 130 21.40 10.85 -8.76
C SER A 130 22.83 11.29 -9.04
N ASP A 131 23.65 10.40 -9.60
CA ASP A 131 25.04 10.67 -9.93
C ASP A 131 25.18 11.73 -11.05
N ALA A 132 24.25 11.73 -11.99
CA ALA A 132 24.14 12.79 -13.00
C ALA A 132 23.65 14.13 -12.45
N GLY A 133 23.29 14.23 -11.16
CA GLY A 133 22.77 15.45 -10.56
C GLY A 133 21.34 15.81 -10.97
N MET A 134 20.66 14.98 -11.77
CA MET A 134 19.33 15.27 -12.30
C MET A 134 18.27 15.40 -11.22
N LEU A 135 18.37 14.64 -10.12
CA LEU A 135 17.45 14.78 -8.99
C LEU A 135 17.55 16.16 -8.34
N ASN A 136 18.75 16.71 -8.28
CA ASN A 136 18.97 18.05 -7.76
C ASN A 136 18.35 19.11 -8.66
N LEU A 137 18.56 19.00 -9.98
CA LEU A 137 17.98 19.92 -10.98
C LEU A 137 16.45 19.91 -10.93
N ILE A 138 15.84 18.74 -10.79
CA ILE A 138 14.38 18.62 -10.67
C ILE A 138 13.89 19.29 -9.38
N ALA A 139 14.55 19.03 -8.25
CA ALA A 139 14.19 19.63 -6.98
C ALA A 139 14.35 21.17 -6.99
N GLU A 140 15.43 21.70 -7.56
CA GLU A 140 15.67 23.14 -7.73
C GLU A 140 14.61 23.79 -8.61
N LYS A 141 14.31 23.22 -9.79
CA LYS A 141 13.25 23.73 -10.67
C LYS A 141 11.88 23.76 -9.98
N ILE A 142 11.58 22.78 -9.15
CA ILE A 142 10.34 22.75 -8.36
C ILE A 142 10.37 23.85 -7.30
N LEU A 143 11.49 24.03 -6.59
CA LEU A 143 11.65 25.05 -5.55
C LEU A 143 11.57 26.46 -6.12
N ASP A 144 12.05 26.70 -7.32
CA ASP A 144 12.00 27.98 -8.03
C ASP A 144 10.60 28.30 -8.57
N SER A 145 9.71 27.29 -8.62
CA SER A 145 8.34 27.52 -9.07
C SER A 145 7.57 28.38 -8.06
N LYS A 146 6.74 29.30 -8.57
CA LYS A 146 5.87 30.13 -7.73
C LYS A 146 4.95 29.31 -6.82
N MET A 147 4.56 28.12 -7.27
CA MET A 147 3.71 27.21 -6.48
C MET A 147 4.41 26.67 -5.25
N ALA A 148 5.70 26.36 -5.33
CA ALA A 148 6.50 25.87 -4.21
C ALA A 148 7.05 26.98 -3.31
N GLY A 149 6.66 28.24 -3.49
CA GLY A 149 7.11 29.39 -2.70
C GLY A 149 6.75 29.31 -1.20
N THR A 150 5.71 28.58 -0.88
CA THR A 150 5.26 28.33 0.50
C THR A 150 5.37 26.84 0.86
N ALA A 151 5.41 26.53 2.16
CA ALA A 151 5.42 25.14 2.62
C ALA A 151 4.19 24.34 2.10
N LYS A 152 3.01 24.95 2.15
CA LYS A 152 1.77 24.34 1.61
C LYS A 152 1.84 24.12 0.10
N GLY A 153 2.33 25.09 -0.64
CA GLY A 153 2.51 24.97 -2.08
C GLY A 153 3.53 23.88 -2.45
N ALA A 154 4.63 23.79 -1.70
CA ALA A 154 5.60 22.72 -1.84
C ALA A 154 5.00 21.33 -1.57
N GLU A 155 4.17 21.19 -0.53
CA GLU A 155 3.44 19.95 -0.25
C GLU A 155 2.51 19.57 -1.41
N LEU A 156 1.76 20.52 -1.98
CA LEU A 156 0.87 20.26 -3.13
C LEU A 156 1.65 19.83 -4.37
N VAL A 157 2.75 20.52 -4.69
CA VAL A 157 3.61 20.13 -5.83
C VAL A 157 4.21 18.75 -5.61
N CYS A 158 4.61 18.42 -4.38
CA CYS A 158 5.10 17.10 -4.03
C CYS A 158 4.00 16.03 -4.21
N MET A 159 2.76 16.30 -3.76
CA MET A 159 1.63 15.39 -3.99
C MET A 159 1.40 15.13 -5.47
N MET A 160 1.42 16.18 -6.29
CA MET A 160 1.28 16.02 -7.75
C MET A 160 2.45 15.22 -8.36
N GLY A 161 3.68 15.47 -7.91
CA GLY A 161 4.86 14.72 -8.36
C GLY A 161 4.79 13.24 -7.99
N ILE A 162 4.38 12.92 -6.77
CA ILE A 162 4.17 11.53 -6.32
C ILE A 162 3.06 10.87 -7.16
N ALA A 163 1.94 11.57 -7.34
CA ALA A 163 0.82 11.08 -8.14
C ALA A 163 1.26 10.76 -9.58
N PHE A 164 1.95 11.69 -10.21
CA PHE A 164 2.49 11.52 -11.57
C PHE A 164 3.47 10.34 -11.65
N THR A 165 4.41 10.23 -10.70
CA THR A 165 5.38 9.14 -10.66
C THR A 165 4.67 7.79 -10.42
N THR A 166 3.64 7.75 -9.57
CA THR A 166 2.86 6.55 -9.33
C THR A 166 2.13 6.08 -10.58
N ILE A 167 1.57 7.01 -11.36
CA ILE A 167 0.93 6.72 -12.65
C ILE A 167 1.95 6.19 -13.66
N LEU A 168 3.09 6.85 -13.81
CA LEU A 168 4.15 6.43 -14.73
C LEU A 168 4.70 5.05 -14.43
N LEU A 169 4.78 4.68 -13.15
CA LEU A 169 5.27 3.37 -12.69
C LEU A 169 4.17 2.32 -12.56
N GLY A 170 3.02 2.52 -13.22
CA GLY A 170 1.93 1.54 -13.29
C GLY A 170 1.28 1.24 -11.93
N GLY A 171 1.27 2.19 -10.99
CA GLY A 171 0.68 2.03 -9.67
C GLY A 171 1.56 1.26 -8.66
N VAL A 172 2.82 0.97 -8.99
CA VAL A 172 3.75 0.31 -8.06
C VAL A 172 4.24 1.32 -7.02
N THR A 173 3.57 1.33 -5.88
CA THR A 173 3.77 2.33 -4.80
C THR A 173 5.20 2.36 -4.26
N SER A 174 5.81 1.20 -4.05
CA SER A 174 7.20 1.11 -3.58
C SER A 174 8.20 1.75 -4.54
N ALA A 175 8.05 1.51 -5.85
CA ALA A 175 8.90 2.12 -6.86
C ALA A 175 8.69 3.64 -6.90
N SER A 176 7.46 4.12 -6.79
CA SER A 176 7.10 5.53 -6.73
C SER A 176 7.74 6.23 -5.53
N ILE A 177 7.65 5.62 -4.35
CA ILE A 177 8.25 6.13 -3.12
C ILE A 177 9.78 6.23 -3.25
N LEU A 178 10.42 5.21 -3.81
CA LEU A 178 11.86 5.19 -4.00
C LEU A 178 12.33 6.23 -5.02
N THR A 179 11.54 6.45 -6.07
CA THR A 179 11.87 7.41 -7.14
C THR A 179 11.69 8.84 -6.68
N PHE A 180 10.54 9.19 -6.10
CA PHE A 180 10.22 10.58 -5.75
C PHE A 180 10.65 10.97 -4.33
N GLY A 181 10.89 10.00 -3.45
CA GLY A 181 11.26 10.24 -2.07
C GLY A 181 12.47 11.16 -1.87
N PRO A 182 13.59 10.95 -2.57
CA PRO A 182 14.76 11.84 -2.50
C PRO A 182 14.45 13.28 -2.91
N ILE A 183 13.64 13.47 -3.98
CA ILE A 183 13.21 14.78 -4.48
C ILE A 183 12.34 15.48 -3.43
N LEU A 184 11.32 14.79 -2.93
CA LEU A 184 10.44 15.30 -1.88
C LEU A 184 11.21 15.66 -0.62
N ASN A 185 12.21 14.85 -0.25
CA ASN A 185 13.00 15.12 0.94
C ASN A 185 13.80 16.43 0.81
N LYS A 186 14.39 16.70 -0.37
CA LYS A 186 15.10 17.96 -0.66
C LYS A 186 14.16 19.16 -0.62
N ILE A 187 13.03 19.06 -1.32
CA ILE A 187 12.02 20.13 -1.36
C ILE A 187 11.49 20.40 0.04
N GLY A 188 11.16 19.37 0.79
CA GLY A 188 10.63 19.48 2.13
C GLY A 188 11.62 20.05 3.14
N ALA A 189 12.91 19.66 3.04
CA ALA A 189 13.96 20.24 3.88
C ALA A 189 14.16 21.75 3.58
N ALA A 190 14.17 22.13 2.31
CA ALA A 190 14.30 23.53 1.90
C ALA A 190 13.14 24.42 2.35
N ARG A 191 11.98 23.84 2.65
CA ARG A 191 10.77 24.53 3.14
C ARG A 191 10.44 24.26 4.61
N ASN A 192 11.38 23.69 5.37
CA ASN A 192 11.25 23.38 6.80
C ASN A 192 10.02 22.50 7.10
N ILE A 193 9.69 21.58 6.22
CA ILE A 193 8.62 20.60 6.43
C ILE A 193 9.20 19.44 7.22
N HIS A 194 8.60 19.13 8.37
CA HIS A 194 9.08 18.09 9.26
C HIS A 194 9.23 16.72 8.55
N PRO A 195 10.29 15.93 8.82
CA PRO A 195 10.53 14.63 8.17
C PRO A 195 9.34 13.66 8.22
N TYR A 196 8.62 13.62 9.34
CA TYR A 196 7.42 12.79 9.48
C TYR A 196 6.28 13.24 8.55
N ARG A 197 6.14 14.53 8.33
CA ARG A 197 5.16 15.07 7.39
C ARG A 197 5.52 14.70 5.96
N ARG A 198 6.79 14.82 5.59
CA ARG A 198 7.32 14.40 4.28
C ARG A 198 7.05 12.92 4.02
N ALA A 199 7.37 12.06 4.99
CA ALA A 199 7.14 10.62 4.89
C ALA A 199 5.65 10.25 4.80
N ASN A 200 4.79 10.91 5.58
CA ASN A 200 3.34 10.68 5.54
C ASN A 200 2.73 11.10 4.21
N LEU A 201 3.16 12.24 3.68
CA LEU A 201 2.69 12.76 2.40
C LEU A 201 3.07 11.81 1.26
N LEU A 202 4.33 11.35 1.24
CA LEU A 202 4.84 10.40 0.27
C LEU A 202 4.06 9.08 0.29
N ASP A 203 3.99 8.47 1.46
CA ASP A 203 3.35 7.17 1.67
C ASP A 203 1.83 7.23 1.44
N GLY A 204 1.18 8.24 2.03
CA GLY A 204 -0.27 8.39 1.92
C GLY A 204 -0.75 8.66 0.49
N THR A 205 -0.04 9.50 -0.26
CA THR A 205 -0.40 9.79 -1.65
C THR A 205 -0.11 8.60 -2.56
N ALA A 206 1.08 7.97 -2.43
CA ALA A 206 1.46 6.83 -3.25
C ALA A 206 0.54 5.62 -3.04
N ASN A 207 0.06 5.37 -1.82
CA ASN A 207 -0.79 4.22 -1.52
C ASN A 207 -2.29 4.46 -1.78
N SER A 208 -2.76 5.71 -1.69
CA SER A 208 -4.17 6.01 -1.96
C SER A 208 -4.49 6.04 -3.45
N LEU A 209 -3.57 6.51 -4.27
CA LEU A 209 -3.80 6.76 -5.69
C LEU A 209 -4.09 5.49 -6.52
N PRO A 210 -3.35 4.38 -6.38
CA PRO A 210 -3.64 3.16 -7.15
C PRO A 210 -5.02 2.58 -6.84
N ALA A 211 -5.51 2.75 -5.61
CA ALA A 211 -6.85 2.30 -5.24
C ALA A 211 -7.96 3.09 -5.95
N ILE A 212 -7.68 4.33 -6.37
CA ILE A 212 -8.62 5.21 -7.07
C ILE A 212 -8.65 4.90 -8.56
N ILE A 213 -7.51 4.51 -9.14
CA ILE A 213 -7.39 4.29 -10.59
C ILE A 213 -7.67 2.82 -10.90
N PRO A 214 -8.75 2.49 -11.64
CA PRO A 214 -9.26 1.12 -11.78
C PRO A 214 -8.24 0.09 -12.28
N PHE A 215 -7.32 0.50 -13.14
CA PHE A 215 -6.36 -0.40 -13.80
C PHE A 215 -4.95 -0.35 -13.22
N MET A 216 -4.77 0.23 -12.02
CA MET A 216 -3.45 0.39 -11.39
C MET A 216 -3.30 -0.37 -10.07
N SER A 217 -4.38 -0.94 -9.54
CA SER A 217 -4.34 -1.64 -8.26
C SER A 217 -4.40 -3.15 -8.45
N VAL A 218 -3.38 -3.85 -7.97
CA VAL A 218 -3.39 -5.31 -7.87
C VAL A 218 -4.60 -5.79 -7.06
N PHE A 219 -4.98 -5.06 -6.01
CA PHE A 219 -6.14 -5.39 -5.17
C PHE A 219 -7.46 -5.26 -5.93
N VAL A 220 -7.59 -4.26 -6.81
CA VAL A 220 -8.76 -4.09 -7.67
C VAL A 220 -8.85 -5.25 -8.67
N PHE A 221 -7.73 -5.66 -9.26
CA PHE A 221 -7.71 -6.82 -10.17
C PHE A 221 -8.05 -8.14 -9.46
N ILE A 222 -7.50 -8.36 -8.27
CA ILE A 222 -7.85 -9.55 -7.46
C ILE A 222 -9.34 -9.53 -7.11
N GLY A 223 -9.86 -8.40 -6.65
CA GLY A 223 -11.28 -8.24 -6.36
C GLY A 223 -12.16 -8.48 -7.60
N SER A 224 -11.75 -7.96 -8.75
CA SER A 224 -12.42 -8.19 -10.03
C SER A 224 -12.43 -9.68 -10.42
N ALA A 225 -11.30 -10.35 -10.29
CA ALA A 225 -11.18 -11.79 -10.59
C ALA A 225 -12.04 -12.66 -9.65
N LEU A 226 -12.09 -12.31 -8.36
CA LEU A 226 -12.88 -13.07 -7.37
C LEU A 226 -14.38 -12.83 -7.48
N THR A 227 -14.80 -11.61 -7.85
CA THR A 227 -16.22 -11.23 -7.91
C THR A 227 -16.84 -11.36 -9.29
N GLY A 228 -16.02 -11.49 -10.35
CA GLY A 228 -16.47 -11.42 -11.73
C GLY A 228 -16.94 -10.02 -12.18
N LEU A 229 -16.79 -9.00 -11.32
CA LEU A 229 -17.15 -7.61 -11.63
C LEU A 229 -16.01 -6.91 -12.40
N SER A 230 -16.36 -5.89 -13.19
CA SER A 230 -15.34 -5.11 -13.89
C SER A 230 -14.43 -4.36 -12.89
N PRO A 231 -13.13 -4.15 -13.21
CA PRO A 231 -12.22 -3.40 -12.35
C PRO A 231 -12.71 -1.98 -12.01
N VAL A 232 -13.48 -1.38 -12.89
CA VAL A 232 -14.08 -0.03 -12.67
C VAL A 232 -15.10 -0.07 -11.52
N ILE A 233 -15.96 -1.10 -11.50
CA ILE A 233 -16.97 -1.26 -10.43
C ILE A 233 -16.26 -1.55 -9.10
N VAL A 234 -15.28 -2.44 -9.11
CA VAL A 234 -14.50 -2.79 -7.90
C VAL A 234 -13.75 -1.57 -7.37
N ALA A 235 -13.09 -0.78 -8.24
CA ALA A 235 -12.43 0.45 -7.84
C ALA A 235 -13.40 1.48 -7.25
N GLY A 236 -14.61 1.60 -7.80
CA GLY A 236 -15.68 2.44 -7.24
C GLY A 236 -16.07 2.04 -5.81
N GLY A 237 -15.93 0.75 -5.46
CA GLY A 237 -16.14 0.23 -4.11
C GLY A 237 -14.97 0.47 -3.14
N THR A 238 -13.79 0.89 -3.61
CA THR A 238 -12.63 1.15 -2.75
C THR A 238 -12.68 2.53 -2.09
N ILE A 239 -13.76 2.79 -1.36
CA ILE A 239 -14.07 4.10 -0.75
C ILE A 239 -12.92 4.60 0.12
N TYR A 240 -12.25 3.72 0.87
CA TYR A 240 -11.14 4.09 1.74
C TYR A 240 -10.00 4.80 0.99
N GLY A 241 -9.63 4.33 -0.20
CA GLY A 241 -8.59 4.96 -1.03
C GLY A 241 -8.95 6.39 -1.42
N PHE A 242 -10.20 6.62 -1.85
CA PHE A 242 -10.69 7.95 -2.15
C PHE A 242 -10.67 8.86 -0.92
N VAL A 243 -11.24 8.39 0.19
CA VAL A 243 -11.29 9.18 1.44
C VAL A 243 -9.88 9.50 1.92
N LEU A 244 -8.95 8.54 1.89
CA LEU A 244 -7.57 8.76 2.33
C LEU A 244 -6.88 9.84 1.48
N PHE A 245 -7.03 9.80 0.15
CA PHE A 245 -6.48 10.81 -0.73
C PHE A 245 -7.01 12.21 -0.41
N PHE A 246 -8.32 12.36 -0.24
CA PHE A 246 -8.93 13.64 0.10
C PHE A 246 -8.60 14.09 1.52
N VAL A 247 -8.41 13.20 2.47
CA VAL A 247 -7.91 13.54 3.82
C VAL A 247 -6.49 14.11 3.74
N PHE A 248 -5.59 13.52 2.94
CA PHE A 248 -4.25 14.09 2.73
C PHE A 248 -4.29 15.42 2.01
N LEU A 249 -5.09 15.55 0.97
CA LEU A 249 -5.28 16.81 0.26
C LEU A 249 -5.83 17.89 1.21
N GLY A 250 -6.86 17.58 1.99
CA GLY A 250 -7.42 18.47 3.02
C GLY A 250 -6.39 18.84 4.08
N ALA A 251 -5.57 17.90 4.52
CA ALA A 251 -4.50 18.15 5.49
C ALA A 251 -3.43 19.11 4.95
N VAL A 252 -3.13 19.04 3.65
CA VAL A 252 -2.21 19.99 2.99
C VAL A 252 -2.84 21.38 2.88
N LEU A 253 -4.09 21.46 2.41
CA LEU A 253 -4.78 22.73 2.21
C LEU A 253 -5.04 23.47 3.53
N THR A 254 -5.43 22.76 4.58
CA THR A 254 -5.72 23.33 5.90
C THR A 254 -4.47 23.55 6.75
N GLY A 255 -3.37 22.82 6.45
CA GLY A 255 -2.18 22.76 7.30
C GLY A 255 -2.36 21.84 8.53
N TRP A 256 -3.41 21.00 8.53
CA TRP A 256 -3.64 20.06 9.63
C TRP A 256 -2.50 19.02 9.73
N GLY A 257 -2.00 18.82 10.96
CA GLY A 257 -0.87 17.93 11.20
C GLY A 257 0.48 18.47 10.69
N CYS A 258 0.56 19.74 10.29
CA CYS A 258 1.80 20.38 9.89
C CYS A 258 2.67 20.59 11.13
N GLN A 259 3.86 20.02 11.12
CA GLN A 259 4.93 20.29 12.08
C GLN A 259 6.09 20.90 11.32
N LYS A 260 6.71 21.94 11.89
CA LYS A 260 7.93 22.50 11.34
C LYS A 260 9.14 21.73 11.86
N GLU A 261 10.17 21.65 11.04
CA GLU A 261 11.48 21.17 11.45
C GLU A 261 12.09 22.27 12.34
N GLU A 262 12.47 21.96 13.58
CA GLU A 262 13.20 22.85 14.49
C GLU A 262 14.67 22.90 14.13
#